data_2ac026e9911d722e61b4a68fe60d8fcc
#
_entry.id   2ac026e9911d722e61b4a68fe60d8fcc
#
_cell.length_a   1.000
_cell.length_b   1.000
_cell.length_c   1.000
_cell.angle_alpha   90.00
_cell.angle_beta   90.00
_cell.angle_gamma   90.00
#
_symmetry.space_group_name_H-M   'P 1'
#
loop_
_entity.id
_entity.type
_entity.pdbx_description
1 polymer ?
#
loop_
_entity_poly.entity_id
_entity_poly.type
_entity_poly.pdbx_seq_one_letter_code
_entity_poly.pdbx_strand_id
1 'polypeptide(L)'
;MKNALICLEQLNVGGVETFSVTQIEEFSKRGINCVVLAKKGKLCEKIEKIKNVKIIDFEYTLQNYIDFDKVKVIENVIIENNIDFIYVHQFPCVLYILPAVFKIKTPYIAYLHSIIPKTCEWFMDTYDVYKILFPIYFEYASKIIAITNNVMKENKLLFDQPKNKYMIINNSIDFSKFPDVKVTSLNYPYNRFLLFGRISKEKQDSIETAIKYYRYCKQKYNPNISMTVVGDGDILKFVKENNPDIFFKGEVVDIQSEIKNADVLLGVDRCALESVASKKPTVVCGYNKNISLITSKNIEQAVKENFNGSNLKNDLDELYKYKEEELINEMNKNYQYISNRLSIKDNVFLDILPFNGQGNFKNLFDGLNDYSKKVCKLEKENKRLFDLTQKLYKDLKKSYDDIEQIKNNTLGIKIRNKYDKIKTRWRNKNGL
;
A
#
# COMPACT_ATOMS: atom_id res chain seq x y z
N MET A 1 -4.97 33.31 0.94
CA MET A 1 -5.28 31.92 1.33
C MET A 1 -4.28 31.06 0.60
N LYS A 2 -3.64 30.08 1.24
CA LYS A 2 -2.65 29.22 0.59
C LYS A 2 -3.34 28.05 -0.13
N ASN A 3 -2.79 27.64 -1.27
CA ASN A 3 -3.29 26.52 -2.07
C ASN A 3 -2.23 25.41 -2.08
N ALA A 4 -2.61 24.22 -1.64
CA ALA A 4 -1.75 23.04 -1.58
C ALA A 4 -2.14 22.01 -2.65
N LEU A 5 -1.17 21.42 -3.33
CA LEU A 5 -1.36 20.23 -4.14
C LEU A 5 -0.91 19.00 -3.35
N ILE A 6 -1.80 18.03 -3.21
CA ILE A 6 -1.52 16.76 -2.54
C ILE A 6 -1.47 15.65 -3.60
N CYS A 7 -0.30 15.06 -3.78
CA CYS A 7 -0.07 14.02 -4.79
C CYS A 7 -0.09 12.65 -4.15
N LEU A 8 -1.00 11.79 -4.61
CA LEU A 8 -1.20 10.41 -4.17
C LEU A 8 -1.36 9.50 -5.38
N GLU A 9 -0.97 8.24 -5.26
CA GLU A 9 -1.17 7.27 -6.33
C GLU A 9 -2.65 7.01 -6.58
N GLN A 10 -3.41 6.78 -5.51
CA GLN A 10 -4.84 6.46 -5.57
C GLN A 10 -5.56 6.83 -4.27
N LEU A 11 -6.89 6.89 -4.32
CA LEU A 11 -7.75 7.20 -3.17
C LEU A 11 -8.53 5.97 -2.67
N ASN A 12 -7.88 4.82 -2.60
CA ASN A 12 -8.44 3.64 -1.93
C ASN A 12 -8.08 3.62 -0.44
N VAL A 13 -8.66 2.67 0.32
CA VAL A 13 -8.36 2.58 1.76
C VAL A 13 -6.97 1.99 1.98
N GLY A 14 -6.10 2.76 2.61
CA GLY A 14 -4.73 2.37 2.95
C GLY A 14 -4.13 3.31 3.98
N GLY A 15 -2.95 2.96 4.53
CA GLY A 15 -2.30 3.74 5.58
C GLY A 15 -1.89 5.14 5.13
N VAL A 16 -1.32 5.25 3.92
CA VAL A 16 -0.89 6.53 3.33
C VAL A 16 -2.10 7.39 2.98
N GLU A 17 -3.09 6.80 2.34
CA GLU A 17 -4.30 7.47 1.90
C GLU A 17 -5.11 7.99 3.09
N THR A 18 -5.27 7.17 4.13
CA THR A 18 -5.97 7.57 5.38
C THR A 18 -5.20 8.66 6.12
N PHE A 19 -3.87 8.59 6.15
CA PHE A 19 -3.03 9.67 6.70
C PHE A 19 -3.23 10.95 5.90
N SER A 20 -3.21 10.89 4.58
CA SER A 20 -3.37 12.06 3.71
C SER A 20 -4.75 12.70 3.86
N VAL A 21 -5.82 11.90 4.00
CA VAL A 21 -7.16 12.44 4.33
C VAL A 21 -7.11 13.22 5.65
N THR A 22 -6.47 12.67 6.68
CA THR A 22 -6.33 13.35 7.98
C THR A 22 -5.54 14.67 7.85
N GLN A 23 -4.50 14.70 7.02
CA GLN A 23 -3.72 15.89 6.72
C GLN A 23 -4.55 16.94 5.96
N ILE A 24 -5.32 16.51 4.95
CA ILE A 24 -6.22 17.38 4.17
C ILE A 24 -7.29 18.00 5.09
N GLU A 25 -7.88 17.23 6.00
CA GLU A 25 -8.83 17.70 7.01
C GLU A 25 -8.20 18.79 7.88
N GLU A 26 -6.95 18.61 8.31
CA GLU A 26 -6.23 19.58 9.12
C GLU A 26 -5.85 20.85 8.30
N PHE A 27 -5.43 20.71 7.05
CA PHE A 27 -5.20 21.84 6.15
C PHE A 27 -6.46 22.65 5.94
N SER A 28 -7.59 22.01 5.69
CA SER A 28 -8.89 22.68 5.56
C SER A 28 -9.27 23.46 6.82
N LYS A 29 -9.08 22.90 8.03
CA LYS A 29 -9.29 23.58 9.31
C LYS A 29 -8.43 24.84 9.45
N ARG A 30 -7.24 24.86 8.84
CA ARG A 30 -6.31 26.02 8.82
C ARG A 30 -6.59 26.99 7.67
N GLY A 31 -7.65 26.79 6.90
CA GLY A 31 -8.01 27.67 5.80
C GLY A 31 -7.14 27.52 4.56
N ILE A 32 -6.47 26.37 4.39
CA ILE A 32 -5.69 26.03 3.20
C ILE A 32 -6.61 25.33 2.21
N ASN A 33 -6.64 25.78 0.96
CA ASN A 33 -7.32 25.06 -0.12
C ASN A 33 -6.47 23.86 -0.57
N CYS A 34 -7.07 22.71 -0.74
CA CYS A 34 -6.38 21.51 -1.18
C CYS A 34 -6.87 21.06 -2.56
N VAL A 35 -5.92 20.85 -3.47
CA VAL A 35 -6.15 20.12 -4.72
C VAL A 35 -5.51 18.74 -4.53
N VAL A 36 -6.30 17.68 -4.66
CA VAL A 36 -5.84 16.29 -4.54
C VAL A 36 -5.70 15.71 -5.93
N LEU A 37 -4.48 15.35 -6.31
CA LEU A 37 -4.16 14.76 -7.60
C LEU A 37 -3.90 13.26 -7.40
N ALA A 38 -4.87 12.42 -7.76
CA ALA A 38 -4.81 10.98 -7.53
C ALA A 38 -5.83 10.24 -8.40
N LYS A 39 -5.61 8.96 -8.63
CA LYS A 39 -6.63 8.07 -9.18
C LYS A 39 -7.80 7.96 -8.20
N LYS A 40 -9.02 8.18 -8.68
CA LYS A 40 -10.23 8.07 -7.86
C LYS A 40 -10.39 6.70 -7.23
N GLY A 41 -10.95 6.68 -6.02
CA GLY A 41 -11.19 5.47 -5.24
C GLY A 41 -12.25 5.70 -4.14
N LYS A 42 -12.37 4.75 -3.24
CA LYS A 42 -13.42 4.72 -2.19
C LYS A 42 -13.38 5.90 -1.21
N LEU A 43 -12.24 6.58 -1.07
CA LEU A 43 -12.12 7.73 -0.16
C LEU A 43 -12.60 9.06 -0.79
N CYS A 44 -12.95 9.08 -2.08
CA CYS A 44 -13.40 10.31 -2.76
C CYS A 44 -14.59 10.95 -2.06
N GLU A 45 -15.64 10.20 -1.75
CA GLU A 45 -16.85 10.73 -1.07
C GLU A 45 -16.51 11.37 0.30
N LYS A 46 -15.52 10.84 1.00
CA LYS A 46 -15.08 11.39 2.28
C LYS A 46 -14.31 12.69 2.09
N ILE A 47 -13.44 12.76 1.08
CA ILE A 47 -12.63 13.93 0.78
C ILE A 47 -13.50 15.06 0.21
N GLU A 48 -14.48 14.75 -0.65
CA GLU A 48 -15.40 15.73 -1.24
C GLU A 48 -16.29 16.45 -0.20
N LYS A 49 -16.48 15.85 0.98
CA LYS A 49 -17.19 16.48 2.11
C LYS A 49 -16.33 17.47 2.89
N ILE A 50 -15.03 17.51 2.66
CA ILE A 50 -14.12 18.46 3.32
C ILE A 50 -14.19 19.80 2.62
N LYS A 51 -14.33 20.89 3.37
CA LYS A 51 -14.37 22.24 2.79
C LYS A 51 -13.06 22.58 2.08
N ASN A 52 -13.14 23.37 1.01
CA ASN A 52 -11.98 23.87 0.28
C ASN A 52 -11.08 22.76 -0.31
N VAL A 53 -11.69 21.63 -0.72
CA VAL A 53 -10.97 20.51 -1.34
C VAL A 53 -11.52 20.24 -2.72
N LYS A 54 -10.63 20.02 -3.69
CA LYS A 54 -10.94 19.62 -5.06
C LYS A 54 -10.16 18.37 -5.39
N ILE A 55 -10.83 17.34 -5.94
CA ILE A 55 -10.15 16.13 -6.44
C ILE A 55 -10.02 16.23 -7.95
N ILE A 56 -8.82 15.97 -8.46
CA ILE A 56 -8.53 15.80 -9.88
C ILE A 56 -8.18 14.33 -10.09
N ASP A 57 -8.96 13.63 -10.91
CA ASP A 57 -8.71 12.25 -11.28
C ASP A 57 -7.45 12.17 -12.16
N PHE A 58 -6.45 11.48 -11.66
CA PHE A 58 -5.16 11.39 -12.33
C PHE A 58 -4.47 10.06 -12.00
N GLU A 59 -4.09 9.33 -13.02
CA GLU A 59 -3.38 8.06 -12.88
C GLU A 59 -1.91 8.23 -13.25
N TYR A 60 -1.04 8.06 -12.25
CA TYR A 60 0.40 7.98 -12.48
C TYR A 60 0.73 6.66 -13.17
N THR A 61 1.53 6.72 -14.23
CA THR A 61 1.94 5.51 -14.94
C THR A 61 3.20 4.95 -14.30
N LEU A 62 3.13 3.70 -13.84
CA LEU A 62 4.30 2.90 -13.41
C LEU A 62 4.84 2.18 -14.65
N GLN A 63 5.65 2.86 -15.44
CA GLN A 63 6.29 2.30 -16.64
C GLN A 63 7.79 2.60 -16.60
N ASN A 64 8.54 1.96 -17.48
CA ASN A 64 9.97 2.15 -17.63
C ASN A 64 10.35 3.54 -18.16
N TYR A 65 9.39 4.47 -18.19
CA TYR A 65 9.58 5.85 -18.67
C TYR A 65 8.61 6.80 -17.99
N ILE A 66 8.93 8.09 -17.98
CA ILE A 66 8.05 9.16 -17.53
C ILE A 66 7.20 9.62 -18.71
N ASP A 67 5.88 9.59 -18.56
CA ASP A 67 4.95 10.14 -19.53
C ASP A 67 4.91 11.67 -19.41
N PHE A 68 5.59 12.36 -20.33
CA PHE A 68 5.68 13.83 -20.31
C PHE A 68 4.37 14.53 -20.70
N ASP A 69 3.41 13.86 -21.31
CA ASP A 69 2.07 14.44 -21.51
C ASP A 69 1.34 14.53 -20.17
N LYS A 70 1.54 13.57 -19.28
CA LYS A 70 1.08 13.63 -17.89
C LYS A 70 1.81 14.71 -17.08
N VAL A 71 3.11 14.92 -17.32
CA VAL A 71 3.85 16.04 -16.69
C VAL A 71 3.21 17.38 -17.05
N LYS A 72 2.83 17.59 -18.32
CA LYS A 72 2.12 18.82 -18.74
C LYS A 72 0.76 18.98 -18.06
N VAL A 73 0.02 17.90 -17.84
CA VAL A 73 -1.24 17.97 -17.06
C VAL A 73 -0.95 18.47 -15.65
N ILE A 74 0.11 17.99 -14.99
CA ILE A 74 0.50 18.45 -13.66
C ILE A 74 0.93 19.93 -13.69
N GLU A 75 1.70 20.36 -14.68
CA GLU A 75 2.03 21.77 -14.89
C GLU A 75 0.77 22.63 -14.93
N ASN A 76 -0.23 22.25 -15.74
CA ASN A 76 -1.49 22.97 -15.86
C ASN A 76 -2.27 23.00 -14.54
N VAL A 77 -2.35 21.87 -13.82
CA VAL A 77 -2.97 21.80 -12.49
C VAL A 77 -2.35 22.79 -11.52
N ILE A 78 -1.02 22.89 -11.49
CA ILE A 78 -0.28 23.81 -10.62
C ILE A 78 -0.63 25.27 -10.97
N ILE A 79 -0.61 25.63 -12.25
CA ILE A 79 -0.86 26.99 -12.74
C ILE A 79 -2.33 27.39 -12.53
N GLU A 80 -3.27 26.59 -13.01
CA GLU A 80 -4.71 26.89 -13.00
C GLU A 80 -5.28 27.00 -11.58
N ASN A 81 -4.71 26.26 -10.62
CA ASN A 81 -5.17 26.30 -9.23
C ASN A 81 -4.29 27.18 -8.34
N ASN A 82 -3.35 27.96 -8.92
CA ASN A 82 -2.43 28.85 -8.19
C ASN A 82 -1.77 28.15 -6.98
N ILE A 83 -1.16 26.97 -7.21
CA ILE A 83 -0.60 26.14 -6.16
C ILE A 83 0.65 26.80 -5.57
N ASP A 84 0.61 27.05 -4.26
CA ASP A 84 1.73 27.64 -3.52
C ASP A 84 2.78 26.61 -3.11
N PHE A 85 2.36 25.36 -2.84
CA PHE A 85 3.25 24.27 -2.45
C PHE A 85 2.64 22.89 -2.69
N ILE A 86 3.50 21.88 -2.76
CA ILE A 86 3.10 20.50 -3.11
C ILE A 86 3.57 19.54 -2.01
N TYR A 87 2.70 18.62 -1.61
CA TYR A 87 3.03 17.42 -0.84
C TYR A 87 3.02 16.20 -1.74
N VAL A 88 4.12 15.45 -1.76
CA VAL A 88 4.25 14.24 -2.56
C VAL A 88 4.41 13.05 -1.64
N HIS A 89 3.39 12.20 -1.58
CA HIS A 89 3.28 11.15 -0.55
C HIS A 89 3.76 9.76 -0.99
N GLN A 90 3.88 9.51 -2.26
CA GLN A 90 4.17 8.16 -2.75
C GLN A 90 5.09 8.19 -3.97
N PHE A 91 5.89 7.17 -4.09
CA PHE A 91 6.42 6.71 -5.35
C PHE A 91 5.23 6.07 -6.12
N PRO A 92 4.84 6.40 -7.31
CA PRO A 92 5.56 7.05 -8.40
C PRO A 92 5.35 8.56 -8.55
N CYS A 93 4.52 9.20 -7.72
CA CYS A 93 4.22 10.64 -7.84
C CYS A 93 5.48 11.50 -7.91
N VAL A 94 6.50 11.12 -7.14
CA VAL A 94 7.83 11.72 -7.08
C VAL A 94 8.43 11.97 -8.47
N LEU A 95 8.32 10.99 -9.37
CA LEU A 95 8.95 11.05 -10.69
C LEU A 95 8.31 12.09 -11.61
N TYR A 96 7.01 12.31 -11.45
CA TYR A 96 6.24 13.24 -12.27
C TYR A 96 6.31 14.67 -11.79
N ILE A 97 6.49 14.87 -10.47
CA ILE A 97 6.50 16.20 -9.88
C ILE A 97 7.78 16.95 -10.21
N LEU A 98 8.94 16.31 -10.19
CA LEU A 98 10.21 16.98 -10.44
C LEU A 98 10.26 17.74 -11.79
N PRO A 99 9.93 17.12 -12.94
CA PRO A 99 9.94 17.83 -14.23
C PRO A 99 8.96 19.01 -14.25
N ALA A 100 7.76 18.84 -13.66
CA ALA A 100 6.73 19.89 -13.63
C ALA A 100 7.17 21.11 -12.79
N VAL A 101 7.63 20.88 -11.56
CA VAL A 101 8.03 21.97 -10.66
C VAL A 101 9.29 22.67 -11.10
N PHE A 102 10.19 22.00 -11.81
CA PHE A 102 11.42 22.60 -12.30
C PHE A 102 11.16 23.79 -13.22
N LYS A 103 10.11 23.69 -14.02
CA LYS A 103 9.69 24.74 -14.93
C LYS A 103 8.92 25.87 -14.20
N ILE A 104 8.03 25.49 -13.30
CA ILE A 104 7.09 26.44 -12.63
C ILE A 104 7.70 27.05 -11.36
N LYS A 105 8.71 26.37 -10.76
CA LYS A 105 9.39 26.79 -9.53
C LYS A 105 8.52 26.71 -8.27
N THR A 106 7.51 25.84 -8.28
CA THR A 106 6.68 25.59 -7.09
C THR A 106 7.41 24.68 -6.10
N PRO A 107 7.54 25.08 -4.81
CA PRO A 107 8.19 24.27 -3.79
C PRO A 107 7.41 23.00 -3.48
N TYR A 108 8.13 21.92 -3.15
CA TYR A 108 7.50 20.66 -2.77
C TYR A 108 8.20 20.01 -1.58
N ILE A 109 7.43 19.20 -0.87
CA ILE A 109 7.85 18.36 0.23
C ILE A 109 7.77 16.90 -0.22
N ALA A 110 8.88 16.18 -0.05
CA ALA A 110 8.93 14.74 -0.25
C ALA A 110 8.53 14.03 1.05
N TYR A 111 7.39 13.33 1.05
CA TYR A 111 6.92 12.58 2.21
C TYR A 111 7.14 11.07 2.02
N LEU A 112 8.05 10.50 2.79
CA LEU A 112 8.49 9.11 2.67
C LEU A 112 7.72 8.22 3.64
N HIS A 113 6.80 7.43 3.12
CA HIS A 113 6.01 6.45 3.88
C HIS A 113 6.60 5.05 3.84
N SER A 114 7.47 4.77 2.89
CA SER A 114 8.10 3.46 2.68
C SER A 114 9.56 3.59 2.27
N ILE A 115 10.25 2.46 2.22
CA ILE A 115 11.61 2.35 1.70
C ILE A 115 11.52 2.23 0.19
N ILE A 116 11.82 3.32 -0.54
CA ILE A 116 11.70 3.40 -2.00
C ILE A 116 12.46 2.27 -2.72
N PRO A 117 13.74 1.93 -2.39
CA PRO A 117 14.43 0.83 -3.04
C PRO A 117 13.66 -0.48 -3.01
N LYS A 118 13.12 -0.86 -1.85
CA LYS A 118 12.32 -2.07 -1.71
C LYS A 118 11.00 -2.01 -2.47
N THR A 119 10.36 -0.83 -2.49
CA THR A 119 9.13 -0.62 -3.25
C THR A 119 9.38 -0.74 -4.75
N CYS A 120 10.50 -0.20 -5.24
CA CYS A 120 10.87 -0.26 -6.66
C CYS A 120 11.21 -1.67 -7.14
N GLU A 121 11.88 -2.47 -6.32
CA GLU A 121 12.17 -3.88 -6.63
C GLU A 121 10.92 -4.71 -6.92
N TRP A 122 9.79 -4.31 -6.35
CA TRP A 122 8.51 -5.02 -6.51
C TRP A 122 7.73 -4.62 -7.76
N PHE A 123 7.98 -3.42 -8.29
CA PHE A 123 7.14 -2.82 -9.34
C PHE A 123 7.88 -2.54 -10.65
N MET A 124 9.22 -2.62 -10.68
CA MET A 124 9.98 -2.09 -11.82
C MET A 124 11.17 -2.95 -12.21
N ASP A 125 11.12 -3.55 -13.38
CA ASP A 125 12.25 -4.22 -14.02
C ASP A 125 13.41 -3.25 -14.39
N THR A 126 13.16 -1.92 -14.33
CA THR A 126 14.09 -0.87 -14.75
C THR A 126 14.33 0.20 -13.69
N TYR A 127 14.37 -0.19 -12.44
CA TYR A 127 14.67 0.69 -11.31
C TYR A 127 15.93 1.55 -11.51
N ASP A 128 16.93 1.06 -12.24
CA ASP A 128 18.20 1.75 -12.43
C ASP A 128 18.07 3.10 -13.17
N VAL A 129 17.11 3.27 -14.07
CA VAL A 129 16.86 4.55 -14.76
C VAL A 129 16.42 5.62 -13.76
N TYR A 130 15.63 5.25 -12.77
CA TYR A 130 15.10 6.20 -11.77
C TYR A 130 16.06 6.49 -10.63
N LYS A 131 17.04 5.63 -10.36
CA LYS A 131 18.11 5.90 -9.38
C LYS A 131 18.83 7.21 -9.67
N ILE A 132 18.99 7.55 -10.94
CA ILE A 132 19.65 8.79 -11.39
C ILE A 132 18.80 10.02 -11.03
N LEU A 133 17.48 9.90 -11.04
CA LEU A 133 16.56 11.01 -10.77
C LEU A 133 16.33 11.27 -9.28
N PHE A 134 16.43 10.26 -8.43
CA PHE A 134 16.19 10.42 -7.00
C PHE A 134 17.11 11.43 -6.30
N PRO A 135 18.43 11.43 -6.51
CA PRO A 135 19.30 12.46 -5.93
C PRO A 135 18.85 13.87 -6.29
N ILE A 136 18.52 14.10 -7.56
CA ILE A 136 18.05 15.40 -8.06
C ILE A 136 16.69 15.76 -7.42
N TYR A 137 15.77 14.81 -7.37
CA TYR A 137 14.46 15.03 -6.75
C TYR A 137 14.59 15.46 -5.29
N PHE A 138 15.40 14.77 -4.51
CA PHE A 138 15.58 15.08 -3.09
C PHE A 138 16.44 16.32 -2.87
N GLU A 139 17.36 16.64 -3.79
CA GLU A 139 18.14 17.89 -3.76
C GLU A 139 17.23 19.12 -3.81
N TYR A 140 16.22 19.11 -4.64
CA TYR A 140 15.32 20.26 -4.82
C TYR A 140 14.08 20.25 -3.93
N ALA A 141 13.84 19.20 -3.18
CA ALA A 141 12.79 19.19 -2.17
C ALA A 141 13.04 20.25 -1.10
N SER A 142 12.02 21.01 -0.73
CA SER A 142 12.07 21.98 0.38
C SER A 142 12.35 21.27 1.72
N LYS A 143 11.71 20.11 1.93
CA LYS A 143 11.95 19.18 3.03
C LYS A 143 11.75 17.74 2.59
N ILE A 144 12.43 16.85 3.27
CA ILE A 144 12.28 15.41 3.15
C ILE A 144 11.77 14.90 4.49
N ILE A 145 10.51 14.48 4.53
CA ILE A 145 9.87 13.99 5.75
C ILE A 145 9.77 12.47 5.65
N ALA A 146 10.20 11.75 6.67
CA ALA A 146 9.99 10.32 6.78
C ALA A 146 9.19 9.96 8.03
N ILE A 147 8.38 8.91 7.94
CA ILE A 147 7.53 8.47 9.05
C ILE A 147 8.32 7.80 10.18
N THR A 148 9.54 7.31 9.91
CA THR A 148 10.44 6.73 10.92
C THR A 148 11.90 6.98 10.59
N ASN A 149 12.76 6.84 11.60
CA ASN A 149 14.21 6.88 11.39
C ASN A 149 14.70 5.80 10.44
N ASN A 150 14.10 4.61 10.46
CA ASN A 150 14.48 3.52 9.57
C ASN A 150 14.15 3.85 8.11
N VAL A 151 12.93 4.35 7.84
CA VAL A 151 12.54 4.81 6.49
C VAL A 151 13.50 5.90 6.00
N MET A 152 13.87 6.84 6.86
CA MET A 152 14.84 7.87 6.51
C MET A 152 16.22 7.27 6.19
N LYS A 153 16.74 6.41 7.06
CA LYS A 153 18.07 5.80 6.93
C LYS A 153 18.20 5.00 5.63
N GLU A 154 17.24 4.16 5.36
CA GLU A 154 17.27 3.29 4.18
C GLU A 154 17.10 4.11 2.87
N ASN A 155 16.27 5.13 2.88
CA ASN A 155 16.13 6.02 1.73
C ASN A 155 17.34 6.94 1.50
N LYS A 156 18.12 7.26 2.53
CA LYS A 156 19.38 8.02 2.39
C LYS A 156 20.41 7.33 1.49
N LEU A 157 20.30 6.04 1.28
CA LEU A 157 21.13 5.31 0.31
C LEU A 157 20.91 5.78 -1.14
N LEU A 158 19.78 6.44 -1.41
CA LEU A 158 19.44 6.99 -2.73
C LEU A 158 19.92 8.43 -2.93
N PHE A 159 20.22 9.15 -1.85
CA PHE A 159 20.57 10.57 -1.89
C PHE A 159 21.33 10.97 -0.63
N ASP A 160 22.26 11.88 -0.78
CA ASP A 160 22.98 12.53 0.33
C ASP A 160 22.62 14.00 0.36
N GLN A 161 21.85 14.41 1.36
CA GLN A 161 21.38 15.77 1.52
C GLN A 161 21.76 16.33 2.90
N PRO A 162 21.90 17.65 3.06
CA PRO A 162 22.16 18.28 4.34
C PRO A 162 21.16 17.88 5.43
N LYS A 163 21.63 17.66 6.66
CA LYS A 163 20.79 17.19 7.78
C LYS A 163 19.57 18.08 8.05
N ASN A 164 19.67 19.38 7.80
CA ASN A 164 18.56 20.32 7.97
C ASN A 164 17.40 20.14 7.00
N LYS A 165 17.59 19.36 5.92
CA LYS A 165 16.51 18.98 5.00
C LYS A 165 15.66 17.82 5.51
N TYR A 166 16.18 17.03 6.44
CA TYR A 166 15.48 15.84 6.94
C TYR A 166 14.63 16.16 8.16
N MET A 167 13.48 15.52 8.21
CA MET A 167 12.59 15.58 9.37
C MET A 167 11.92 14.21 9.56
N ILE A 168 11.78 13.79 10.81
CA ILE A 168 10.97 12.63 11.17
C ILE A 168 9.65 13.14 11.72
N ILE A 169 8.56 12.77 11.04
CA ILE A 169 7.20 12.99 11.52
C ILE A 169 6.50 11.66 11.49
N ASN A 170 6.33 11.04 12.65
CA ASN A 170 5.63 9.77 12.75
C ASN A 170 4.19 9.88 12.25
N ASN A 171 3.62 8.77 11.82
CA ASN A 171 2.22 8.70 11.44
C ASN A 171 1.34 9.27 12.54
N SER A 172 0.53 10.26 12.18
CA SER A 172 -0.31 11.00 13.11
C SER A 172 -1.79 10.75 12.81
N ILE A 173 -2.62 10.93 13.83
CA ILE A 173 -4.06 10.76 13.74
C ILE A 173 -4.81 11.98 14.28
N ASP A 174 -6.06 12.13 13.90
CA ASP A 174 -6.96 13.12 14.48
C ASP A 174 -7.62 12.56 15.74
N PHE A 175 -7.13 12.95 16.91
CA PHE A 175 -7.65 12.50 18.20
C PHE A 175 -9.09 12.94 18.48
N SER A 176 -9.66 13.87 17.72
CA SER A 176 -11.09 14.16 17.83
C SER A 176 -11.96 12.98 17.41
N LYS A 177 -11.41 12.05 16.61
CA LYS A 177 -12.06 10.79 16.20
C LYS A 177 -11.86 9.66 17.24
N PHE A 178 -10.95 9.84 18.18
CA PHE A 178 -10.60 8.90 19.25
C PHE A 178 -10.67 9.61 20.61
N PRO A 179 -11.88 9.98 21.09
CA PRO A 179 -12.01 10.76 22.31
C PRO A 179 -11.47 9.99 23.53
N ASP A 180 -10.93 10.75 24.48
CA ASP A 180 -10.39 10.21 25.73
C ASP A 180 -11.52 9.73 26.65
N VAL A 181 -12.19 8.66 26.25
CA VAL A 181 -13.25 8.04 27.07
C VAL A 181 -12.61 7.16 28.14
N LYS A 182 -13.09 7.28 29.37
CA LYS A 182 -12.65 6.43 30.48
C LYS A 182 -13.10 4.99 30.23
N VAL A 183 -12.14 4.08 30.10
CA VAL A 183 -12.42 2.64 30.10
C VAL A 183 -12.53 2.18 31.54
N THR A 184 -13.63 1.57 31.90
CA THR A 184 -13.93 1.10 33.28
C THR A 184 -13.92 -0.41 33.39
N SER A 185 -14.10 -1.12 32.29
CA SER A 185 -14.09 -2.59 32.27
C SER A 185 -13.68 -3.12 30.90
N LEU A 186 -13.21 -4.34 30.85
CA LEU A 186 -12.92 -5.12 29.66
C LEU A 186 -13.87 -6.31 29.56
N ASN A 187 -14.10 -6.81 28.37
CA ASN A 187 -14.90 -8.02 28.14
C ASN A 187 -14.04 -9.26 28.38
N TYR A 188 -13.77 -9.61 29.63
CA TYR A 188 -13.01 -10.83 29.94
C TYR A 188 -14.02 -11.99 30.28
N PRO A 189 -13.78 -13.19 29.75
CA PRO A 189 -12.69 -13.61 28.84
C PRO A 189 -12.87 -13.01 27.44
N TYR A 190 -11.73 -12.61 26.81
CA TYR A 190 -11.76 -12.04 25.48
C TYR A 190 -12.32 -13.04 24.46
N ASN A 191 -13.31 -12.59 23.67
CA ASN A 191 -14.03 -13.44 22.72
C ASN A 191 -13.90 -12.98 21.27
N ARG A 192 -13.63 -11.68 21.03
CA ARG A 192 -13.69 -11.07 19.70
C ARG A 192 -12.36 -10.43 19.36
N PHE A 193 -11.60 -11.10 18.51
CA PHE A 193 -10.35 -10.61 17.95
C PHE A 193 -10.61 -9.96 16.60
N LEU A 194 -10.03 -8.79 16.35
CA LEU A 194 -10.15 -8.06 15.11
C LEU A 194 -8.76 -7.81 14.52
N LEU A 195 -8.57 -8.23 13.26
CA LEU A 195 -7.47 -7.79 12.39
C LEU A 195 -8.07 -6.90 11.31
N PHE A 196 -7.51 -5.73 11.11
CA PHE A 196 -7.96 -4.84 10.06
C PHE A 196 -6.81 -4.18 9.30
N GLY A 197 -7.07 -3.82 8.04
CA GLY A 197 -6.11 -3.17 7.14
C GLY A 197 -6.00 -3.85 5.79
N ARG A 198 -4.99 -3.45 4.99
CA ARG A 198 -4.77 -4.02 3.66
C ARG A 198 -4.31 -5.48 3.78
N ILE A 199 -4.95 -6.36 3.03
CA ILE A 199 -4.62 -7.81 2.97
C ILE A 199 -3.74 -8.05 1.74
N SER A 200 -2.49 -7.62 1.83
CA SER A 200 -1.54 -7.62 0.72
C SER A 200 -0.34 -8.52 0.98
N LYS A 201 0.33 -8.91 -0.11
CA LYS A 201 1.53 -9.75 -0.11
C LYS A 201 2.62 -9.20 0.82
N GLU A 202 2.82 -7.88 0.83
CA GLU A 202 3.78 -7.21 1.70
C GLU A 202 3.47 -7.34 3.20
N LYS A 203 2.20 -7.60 3.56
CA LYS A 203 1.72 -7.81 4.94
C LYS A 203 1.48 -9.27 5.29
N GLN A 204 1.78 -10.19 4.41
CA GLN A 204 1.48 -11.61 4.59
C GLN A 204 2.04 -12.17 5.90
N ASP A 205 3.30 -11.92 6.22
CA ASP A 205 3.92 -12.41 7.48
C ASP A 205 3.19 -11.91 8.73
N SER A 206 2.76 -10.65 8.73
CA SER A 206 2.00 -10.06 9.83
C SER A 206 0.60 -10.68 9.96
N ILE A 207 -0.09 -10.89 8.84
CA ILE A 207 -1.43 -11.50 8.79
C ILE A 207 -1.37 -12.95 9.30
N GLU A 208 -0.40 -13.73 8.82
CA GLU A 208 -0.20 -15.12 9.26
C GLU A 208 0.16 -15.19 10.76
N THR A 209 0.96 -14.23 11.24
CA THR A 209 1.32 -14.12 12.65
C THR A 209 0.08 -13.83 13.52
N ALA A 210 -0.79 -12.92 13.07
CA ALA A 210 -2.03 -12.63 13.77
C ALA A 210 -2.98 -13.84 13.82
N ILE A 211 -3.10 -14.59 12.71
CA ILE A 211 -3.91 -15.80 12.65
C ILE A 211 -3.35 -16.89 13.58
N LYS A 212 -2.02 -17.07 13.61
CA LYS A 212 -1.36 -18.02 14.54
C LYS A 212 -1.60 -17.64 15.99
N TYR A 213 -1.50 -16.34 16.32
CA TYR A 213 -1.76 -15.85 17.66
C TYR A 213 -3.22 -16.07 18.08
N TYR A 214 -4.18 -15.76 17.21
CA TYR A 214 -5.59 -16.06 17.43
C TYR A 214 -5.81 -17.53 17.78
N ARG A 215 -5.27 -18.44 16.97
CA ARG A 215 -5.41 -19.89 17.18
C ARG A 215 -4.75 -20.36 18.47
N TYR A 216 -3.59 -19.81 18.79
CA TYR A 216 -2.91 -20.06 20.05
C TYR A 216 -3.78 -19.65 21.25
N CYS A 217 -4.34 -18.44 21.22
CA CYS A 217 -5.22 -17.97 22.30
C CYS A 217 -6.51 -18.81 22.41
N LYS A 218 -7.11 -19.17 21.28
CA LYS A 218 -8.30 -20.02 21.23
C LYS A 218 -8.05 -21.39 21.84
N GLN A 219 -6.92 -22.00 21.55
CA GLN A 219 -6.56 -23.32 22.10
C GLN A 219 -6.21 -23.27 23.59
N LYS A 220 -5.47 -22.24 24.00
CA LYS A 220 -4.88 -22.20 25.36
C LYS A 220 -5.79 -21.56 26.41
N TYR A 221 -6.51 -20.51 26.03
CA TYR A 221 -7.20 -19.66 27.01
C TYR A 221 -8.73 -19.70 26.90
N ASN A 222 -9.27 -19.62 25.68
CA ASN A 222 -10.73 -19.57 25.52
C ASN A 222 -11.15 -20.14 24.15
N PRO A 223 -11.79 -21.32 24.10
CA PRO A 223 -12.23 -21.95 22.85
C PRO A 223 -13.31 -21.15 22.09
N ASN A 224 -13.97 -20.22 22.75
CA ASN A 224 -15.02 -19.39 22.16
C ASN A 224 -14.48 -18.13 21.43
N ILE A 225 -13.15 -17.94 21.39
CA ILE A 225 -12.58 -16.81 20.63
C ILE A 225 -12.95 -16.95 19.16
N SER A 226 -13.48 -15.86 18.62
CA SER A 226 -13.71 -15.65 17.18
C SER A 226 -12.77 -14.58 16.66
N MET A 227 -12.43 -14.67 15.38
CA MET A 227 -11.63 -13.66 14.70
C MET A 227 -12.40 -13.09 13.51
N THR A 228 -12.40 -11.77 13.41
CA THR A 228 -12.88 -11.04 12.24
C THR A 228 -11.69 -10.38 11.53
N VAL A 229 -11.65 -10.49 10.22
CA VAL A 229 -10.69 -9.79 9.37
C VAL A 229 -11.43 -8.78 8.51
N VAL A 230 -11.02 -7.51 8.61
CA VAL A 230 -11.60 -6.40 7.85
C VAL A 230 -10.54 -5.78 6.95
N GLY A 231 -10.82 -5.78 5.65
CA GLY A 231 -9.93 -5.23 4.64
C GLY A 231 -10.03 -5.96 3.33
N ASP A 232 -9.28 -5.46 2.36
CA ASP A 232 -9.17 -6.01 1.00
C ASP A 232 -7.71 -5.98 0.54
N GLY A 233 -7.40 -6.71 -0.52
CA GLY A 233 -6.06 -6.74 -1.13
C GLY A 233 -5.82 -7.98 -1.98
N ASP A 234 -4.65 -8.00 -2.60
CA ASP A 234 -4.24 -8.97 -3.62
C ASP A 234 -4.20 -10.43 -3.13
N ILE A 235 -3.97 -10.65 -1.82
CA ILE A 235 -3.93 -12.00 -1.24
C ILE A 235 -5.20 -12.36 -0.44
N LEU A 236 -6.24 -11.51 -0.41
CA LEU A 236 -7.45 -11.76 0.39
C LEU A 236 -8.07 -13.12 0.08
N LYS A 237 -8.22 -13.46 -1.21
CA LYS A 237 -8.79 -14.75 -1.63
C LYS A 237 -7.98 -15.92 -1.06
N PHE A 238 -6.66 -15.88 -1.21
CA PHE A 238 -5.75 -16.91 -0.70
C PHE A 238 -5.85 -17.06 0.81
N VAL A 239 -5.82 -15.94 1.57
CA VAL A 239 -5.92 -15.97 3.03
C VAL A 239 -7.27 -16.54 3.48
N LYS A 240 -8.37 -16.15 2.83
CA LYS A 240 -9.71 -16.61 3.16
C LYS A 240 -9.89 -18.11 2.91
N GLU A 241 -9.43 -18.63 1.76
CA GLU A 241 -9.52 -20.04 1.40
C GLU A 241 -8.74 -20.95 2.37
N ASN A 242 -7.60 -20.47 2.88
CA ASN A 242 -6.77 -21.20 3.84
C ASN A 242 -7.22 -21.05 5.32
N ASN A 243 -8.22 -20.22 5.61
CA ASN A 243 -8.67 -19.96 6.98
C ASN A 243 -10.22 -19.90 7.05
N PRO A 244 -10.92 -21.02 6.80
CA PRO A 244 -12.38 -21.06 6.76
C PRO A 244 -13.04 -20.83 8.12
N ASP A 245 -12.29 -20.94 9.20
CA ASP A 245 -12.72 -20.69 10.59
C ASP A 245 -12.74 -19.20 10.97
N ILE A 246 -12.32 -18.31 10.08
CA ILE A 246 -12.22 -16.87 10.30
C ILE A 246 -13.29 -16.14 9.48
N PHE A 247 -13.93 -15.14 10.06
CA PHE A 247 -14.89 -14.29 9.36
C PHE A 247 -14.20 -13.14 8.63
N PHE A 248 -14.30 -13.10 7.29
CA PHE A 248 -13.78 -12.05 6.44
C PHE A 248 -14.91 -11.12 5.99
N LYS A 249 -14.91 -9.90 6.50
CA LYS A 249 -15.96 -8.90 6.23
C LYS A 249 -15.74 -8.11 4.92
N GLY A 250 -14.51 -8.14 4.40
CA GLY A 250 -14.12 -7.26 3.29
C GLY A 250 -13.75 -5.86 3.77
N GLU A 251 -13.60 -4.93 2.83
CA GLU A 251 -13.22 -3.56 3.12
C GLU A 251 -14.41 -2.73 3.65
N VAL A 252 -14.15 -1.93 4.68
CA VAL A 252 -15.10 -0.96 5.23
C VAL A 252 -14.49 0.44 5.23
N VAL A 253 -15.31 1.45 4.99
CA VAL A 253 -14.87 2.86 4.98
C VAL A 253 -14.71 3.40 6.41
N ASP A 254 -15.61 3.00 7.30
CA ASP A 254 -15.56 3.33 8.72
C ASP A 254 -15.29 2.09 9.57
N ILE A 255 -14.09 2.02 10.09
CA ILE A 255 -13.62 0.92 10.94
C ILE A 255 -14.02 1.08 12.40
N GLN A 256 -14.50 2.26 12.83
CA GLN A 256 -14.73 2.55 14.25
C GLN A 256 -15.78 1.62 14.90
N SER A 257 -16.81 1.26 14.15
CA SER A 257 -17.84 0.33 14.65
C SER A 257 -17.26 -1.07 14.91
N GLU A 258 -16.35 -1.53 14.06
CA GLU A 258 -15.68 -2.84 14.21
C GLU A 258 -14.73 -2.83 15.41
N ILE A 259 -13.93 -1.76 15.54
CA ILE A 259 -13.03 -1.55 16.68
C ILE A 259 -13.82 -1.53 18.00
N LYS A 260 -14.96 -0.82 18.04
CA LYS A 260 -15.80 -0.75 19.23
C LYS A 260 -16.29 -2.13 19.67
N ASN A 261 -16.64 -2.97 18.72
CA ASN A 261 -17.18 -4.31 18.96
C ASN A 261 -16.10 -5.36 19.27
N ALA A 262 -14.85 -5.10 19.03
CA ALA A 262 -13.74 -6.00 19.31
C ALA A 262 -13.29 -5.91 20.77
N ASP A 263 -12.76 -7.02 21.28
CA ASP A 263 -12.16 -7.10 22.61
C ASP A 263 -10.62 -6.94 22.54
N VAL A 264 -10.00 -7.50 21.50
CA VAL A 264 -8.56 -7.43 21.24
C VAL A 264 -8.32 -7.09 19.78
N LEU A 265 -7.39 -6.17 19.53
CA LEU A 265 -7.02 -5.72 18.21
C LEU A 265 -5.64 -6.24 17.84
N LEU A 266 -5.56 -6.83 16.64
CA LEU A 266 -4.34 -7.39 16.08
C LEU A 266 -3.90 -6.56 14.87
N GLY A 267 -2.61 -6.34 14.68
CA GLY A 267 -2.14 -5.67 13.48
C GLY A 267 -0.79 -5.00 13.63
N VAL A 268 -0.45 -4.21 12.63
CA VAL A 268 0.80 -3.44 12.52
C VAL A 268 0.52 -2.04 11.98
N ASP A 269 1.52 -1.18 12.00
CA ASP A 269 1.51 0.15 11.39
C ASP A 269 0.35 1.02 11.92
N ARG A 270 -0.33 1.72 11.00
CA ARG A 270 -1.45 2.61 11.32
C ARG A 270 -2.61 1.90 12.02
N CYS A 271 -2.87 0.65 11.69
CA CYS A 271 -3.94 -0.12 12.34
C CYS A 271 -3.65 -0.31 13.84
N ALA A 272 -2.42 -0.64 14.20
CA ALA A 272 -2.02 -0.74 15.60
C ALA A 272 -2.07 0.63 16.31
N LEU A 273 -1.69 1.71 15.65
CA LEU A 273 -1.81 3.07 16.19
C LEU A 273 -3.28 3.43 16.49
N GLU A 274 -4.19 3.18 15.54
CA GLU A 274 -5.64 3.42 15.71
C GLU A 274 -6.24 2.53 16.80
N SER A 275 -5.73 1.31 16.94
CA SER A 275 -6.10 0.40 18.03
C SER A 275 -5.74 0.96 19.41
N VAL A 276 -4.50 1.43 19.56
CA VAL A 276 -4.03 2.08 20.80
C VAL A 276 -4.83 3.34 21.10
N ALA A 277 -5.12 4.15 20.06
CA ALA A 277 -5.92 5.36 20.20
C ALA A 277 -7.38 5.07 20.61
N SER A 278 -7.88 3.89 20.28
CA SER A 278 -9.22 3.41 20.67
C SER A 278 -9.25 2.83 22.09
N LYS A 279 -8.12 2.86 22.81
CA LYS A 279 -7.98 2.27 24.16
C LYS A 279 -8.46 0.82 24.22
N LYS A 280 -8.02 0.02 23.26
CA LYS A 280 -8.26 -1.43 23.22
C LYS A 280 -6.96 -2.18 23.49
N PRO A 281 -7.00 -3.37 24.09
CA PRO A 281 -5.85 -4.26 24.11
C PRO A 281 -5.32 -4.46 22.69
N THR A 282 -4.10 -4.00 22.43
CA THR A 282 -3.50 -3.99 21.10
C THR A 282 -2.30 -4.91 21.08
N VAL A 283 -2.35 -5.92 20.21
CA VAL A 283 -1.25 -6.86 20.00
C VAL A 283 -0.65 -6.62 18.62
N VAL A 284 0.60 -6.18 18.60
CA VAL A 284 1.38 -6.05 17.36
C VAL A 284 1.82 -7.43 16.90
N CYS A 285 1.40 -7.79 15.70
CA CYS A 285 1.79 -9.01 15.00
C CYS A 285 2.80 -8.63 13.90
N GLY A 286 4.07 -8.52 14.29
CA GLY A 286 5.13 -7.89 13.49
C GLY A 286 5.48 -8.62 12.20
N TYR A 287 6.09 -7.89 11.26
CA TYR A 287 6.64 -8.44 10.01
C TYR A 287 7.75 -9.48 10.24
N ASN A 288 8.43 -9.39 11.38
CA ASN A 288 9.44 -10.37 11.83
C ASN A 288 8.84 -11.56 12.61
N LYS A 289 7.51 -11.72 12.58
CA LYS A 289 6.73 -12.75 13.28
C LYS A 289 6.74 -12.64 14.82
N ASN A 290 7.18 -11.51 15.37
CA ASN A 290 7.04 -11.20 16.79
C ASN A 290 5.59 -10.86 17.14
N ILE A 291 5.18 -11.25 18.32
CA ILE A 291 3.87 -10.98 18.92
C ILE A 291 4.12 -10.23 20.21
N SER A 292 3.60 -9.01 20.32
CA SER A 292 3.81 -8.16 21.49
C SER A 292 2.55 -7.39 21.85
N LEU A 293 2.12 -7.50 23.10
CA LEU A 293 1.14 -6.59 23.66
C LEU A 293 1.76 -5.18 23.77
N ILE A 294 1.01 -4.16 23.38
CA ILE A 294 1.47 -2.78 23.56
C ILE A 294 1.14 -2.31 24.97
N THR A 295 2.18 -1.96 25.69
CA THR A 295 2.16 -1.48 27.09
C THR A 295 3.01 -0.22 27.23
N SER A 296 2.94 0.44 28.39
CA SER A 296 3.77 1.62 28.68
C SER A 296 5.29 1.32 28.62
N LYS A 297 5.68 0.06 28.69
CA LYS A 297 7.08 -0.37 28.62
C LYS A 297 7.65 -0.37 27.20
N ASN A 298 6.80 -0.52 26.19
CA ASN A 298 7.25 -0.68 24.79
C ASN A 298 6.60 0.29 23.80
N ILE A 299 5.63 1.14 24.23
CA ILE A 299 4.94 2.10 23.36
C ILE A 299 5.90 3.06 22.67
N GLU A 300 6.94 3.53 23.35
CA GLU A 300 7.93 4.42 22.73
C GLU A 300 8.65 3.76 21.56
N GLN A 301 9.08 2.50 21.76
CA GLN A 301 9.72 1.74 20.70
C GLN A 301 8.75 1.43 19.56
N ALA A 302 7.52 1.07 19.88
CA ALA A 302 6.47 0.83 18.89
C ALA A 302 6.22 2.07 18.00
N VAL A 303 6.14 3.26 18.61
CA VAL A 303 5.98 4.53 17.87
C VAL A 303 7.18 4.83 16.98
N LYS A 304 8.42 4.69 17.51
CA LYS A 304 9.66 4.92 16.74
C LYS A 304 9.73 4.06 15.49
N GLU A 305 9.13 2.87 15.52
CA GLU A 305 9.12 1.90 14.43
C GLU A 305 7.79 1.82 13.68
N ASN A 306 6.92 2.79 13.88
CA ASN A 306 5.58 2.79 13.27
C ASN A 306 4.82 1.47 13.53
N PHE A 307 4.94 0.90 14.73
CA PHE A 307 4.27 -0.35 15.13
C PHE A 307 4.55 -1.55 14.22
N ASN A 308 5.70 -1.63 13.58
CA ASN A 308 6.04 -2.75 12.69
C ASN A 308 6.47 -4.05 13.42
N GLY A 309 6.72 -3.97 14.72
CA GLY A 309 7.07 -5.10 15.58
C GLY A 309 8.54 -5.51 15.58
N SER A 310 9.42 -4.85 14.80
CA SER A 310 10.79 -5.32 14.55
C SER A 310 11.65 -5.51 15.81
N ASN A 311 11.54 -4.61 16.78
CA ASN A 311 12.33 -4.64 18.02
C ASN A 311 11.47 -4.78 19.28
N LEU A 312 10.24 -5.27 19.11
CA LEU A 312 9.37 -5.59 20.26
C LEU A 312 9.67 -7.01 20.75
N LYS A 313 9.56 -7.20 22.07
CA LYS A 313 9.74 -8.51 22.67
C LYS A 313 8.59 -9.43 22.28
N ASN A 314 8.94 -10.65 21.83
CA ASN A 314 7.94 -11.67 21.52
C ASN A 314 7.45 -12.33 22.83
N ASP A 315 6.15 -12.18 23.13
CA ASP A 315 5.52 -12.84 24.28
C ASP A 315 4.03 -13.12 23.97
N LEU A 316 3.72 -14.37 23.67
CA LEU A 316 2.37 -14.81 23.30
C LEU A 316 1.41 -14.79 24.48
N ASP A 317 1.91 -14.83 25.69
CA ASP A 317 1.10 -14.93 26.91
C ASP A 317 0.89 -13.58 27.60
N GLU A 318 1.57 -12.53 27.13
CA GLU A 318 1.61 -11.24 27.83
C GLU A 318 0.22 -10.67 28.10
N LEU A 319 -0.69 -10.75 27.12
CA LEU A 319 -2.09 -10.28 27.27
C LEU A 319 -2.82 -10.91 28.47
N TYR A 320 -2.56 -12.18 28.72
CA TYR A 320 -3.25 -12.95 29.77
C TYR A 320 -2.54 -12.93 31.13
N LYS A 321 -1.36 -12.28 31.22
CA LYS A 321 -0.63 -12.08 32.48
C LYS A 321 -1.14 -10.87 33.27
N TYR A 322 -1.81 -9.92 32.58
CA TYR A 322 -2.35 -8.72 33.22
C TYR A 322 -3.70 -8.98 33.85
N LYS A 323 -3.88 -8.44 35.05
CA LYS A 323 -5.22 -8.25 35.62
C LYS A 323 -5.94 -7.15 34.87
N GLU A 324 -7.27 -7.16 34.90
CA GLU A 324 -8.10 -6.20 34.17
C GLU A 324 -7.72 -4.74 34.46
N GLU A 325 -7.65 -4.38 35.75
CA GLU A 325 -7.27 -3.02 36.17
C GLU A 325 -5.89 -2.60 35.70
N GLU A 326 -4.91 -3.51 35.74
CA GLU A 326 -3.56 -3.26 35.28
C GLU A 326 -3.53 -3.00 33.77
N LEU A 327 -4.27 -3.78 32.99
CA LEU A 327 -4.34 -3.63 31.54
C LEU A 327 -5.06 -2.34 31.14
N ILE A 328 -6.14 -1.99 31.83
CA ILE A 328 -6.83 -0.70 31.65
C ILE A 328 -5.88 0.47 31.91
N ASN A 329 -5.06 0.38 32.96
CA ASN A 329 -4.07 1.40 33.27
C ASN A 329 -3.00 1.52 32.17
N GLU A 330 -2.50 0.39 31.65
CA GLU A 330 -1.55 0.37 30.54
C GLU A 330 -2.16 1.01 29.26
N MET A 331 -3.41 0.68 28.91
CA MET A 331 -4.11 1.30 27.76
C MET A 331 -4.25 2.82 27.92
N ASN A 332 -4.58 3.30 29.12
CA ASN A 332 -4.69 4.74 29.40
C ASN A 332 -3.31 5.44 29.26
N LYS A 333 -2.25 4.85 29.80
CA LYS A 333 -0.87 5.38 29.66
C LYS A 333 -0.46 5.41 28.17
N ASN A 334 -0.75 4.37 27.42
CA ASN A 334 -0.46 4.29 25.99
C ASN A 334 -1.20 5.38 25.22
N TYR A 335 -2.49 5.58 25.48
CA TYR A 335 -3.28 6.65 24.89
C TYR A 335 -2.68 8.03 25.19
N GLN A 336 -2.34 8.32 26.44
CA GLN A 336 -1.70 9.58 26.83
C GLN A 336 -0.36 9.78 26.13
N TYR A 337 0.44 8.71 26.01
CA TYR A 337 1.72 8.78 25.34
C TYR A 337 1.55 9.20 23.87
N ILE A 338 0.64 8.55 23.12
CA ILE A 338 0.45 8.83 21.69
C ILE A 338 -0.31 10.13 21.44
N SER A 339 -1.29 10.50 22.26
CA SER A 339 -2.07 11.73 22.10
C SER A 339 -1.20 12.98 22.24
N ASN A 340 -0.21 12.93 23.11
CA ASN A 340 0.74 14.03 23.32
C ASN A 340 1.81 14.15 22.21
N ARG A 341 1.96 13.13 21.32
CA ARG A 341 3.05 13.08 20.34
C ARG A 341 2.60 12.92 18.90
N LEU A 342 1.48 12.25 18.69
CA LEU A 342 1.02 11.84 17.36
C LEU A 342 -0.27 12.54 16.93
N SER A 343 -0.56 13.70 17.52
CA SER A 343 -1.66 14.56 17.07
C SER A 343 -1.33 15.18 15.72
N ILE A 344 -2.23 15.03 14.75
CA ILE A 344 -2.06 15.64 13.43
C ILE A 344 -1.97 17.18 13.53
N LYS A 345 -2.60 17.80 14.53
CA LYS A 345 -2.53 19.25 14.75
C LYS A 345 -1.12 19.74 14.96
N ASP A 346 -0.29 18.93 15.65
CA ASP A 346 1.07 19.30 16.01
C ASP A 346 2.09 18.82 14.97
N ASN A 347 1.72 17.85 14.15
CA ASN A 347 2.59 17.14 13.21
C ASN A 347 2.37 17.53 11.74
N VAL A 348 1.70 18.63 11.47
CA VAL A 348 1.59 19.18 10.12
C VAL A 348 2.70 20.19 9.89
N PHE A 349 3.54 19.92 8.91
CA PHE A 349 4.64 20.80 8.54
C PHE A 349 4.19 21.84 7.50
N LEU A 350 4.36 23.12 7.77
CA LEU A 350 3.96 24.22 6.89
C LEU A 350 5.08 25.27 6.67
N ASP A 351 6.26 25.05 7.24
CA ASP A 351 7.42 25.92 7.02
C ASP A 351 8.13 25.51 5.72
N ILE A 352 7.59 25.97 4.60
CA ILE A 352 8.00 25.57 3.27
C ILE A 352 8.88 26.64 2.66
N LEU A 353 10.15 26.29 2.45
CA LEU A 353 11.11 27.16 1.79
C LEU A 353 10.79 27.29 0.29
N PRO A 354 11.04 28.47 -0.31
CA PRO A 354 10.90 28.65 -1.76
C PRO A 354 11.72 27.63 -2.54
N PHE A 355 11.25 27.29 -3.75
CA PHE A 355 11.99 26.45 -4.66
C PHE A 355 13.29 27.16 -5.10
N ASN A 356 14.42 26.55 -4.81
CA ASN A 356 15.76 27.12 -5.09
C ASN A 356 16.49 26.33 -6.19
N GLY A 357 15.79 25.90 -7.22
CA GLY A 357 16.40 25.21 -8.36
C GLY A 357 17.10 26.14 -9.31
N GLN A 358 18.44 26.18 -9.31
CA GLN A 358 19.25 26.96 -10.22
C GLN A 358 19.81 26.13 -11.41
N GLY A 359 19.69 24.83 -11.39
CA GLY A 359 20.20 23.94 -12.45
C GLY A 359 19.45 24.08 -13.78
N ASN A 360 20.15 23.99 -14.89
CA ASN A 360 19.54 23.87 -16.22
C ASN A 360 19.40 22.39 -16.59
N PHE A 361 18.32 21.79 -16.12
CA PHE A 361 17.99 20.38 -16.44
C PHE A 361 17.12 20.24 -17.70
N LYS A 362 16.96 21.30 -18.48
CA LYS A 362 16.17 21.27 -19.71
C LYS A 362 16.63 20.12 -20.62
N ASN A 363 17.92 20.04 -20.90
CA ASN A 363 18.47 18.99 -21.78
C ASN A 363 18.27 17.58 -21.19
N LEU A 364 18.34 17.43 -19.85
CA LEU A 364 18.07 16.14 -19.21
C LEU A 364 16.59 15.74 -19.40
N PHE A 365 15.66 16.65 -19.15
CA PHE A 365 14.23 16.35 -19.30
C PHE A 365 13.81 16.20 -20.76
N ASP A 366 14.40 16.98 -21.68
CA ASP A 366 14.19 16.80 -23.12
C ASP A 366 14.72 15.43 -23.58
N GLY A 367 15.91 15.02 -23.12
CA GLY A 367 16.48 13.70 -23.38
C GLY A 367 15.65 12.55 -22.80
N LEU A 368 15.13 12.71 -21.57
CA LEU A 368 14.22 11.74 -20.96
C LEU A 368 12.89 11.65 -21.69
N ASN A 369 12.34 12.77 -22.16
CA ASN A 369 11.13 12.80 -22.98
C ASN A 369 11.32 12.05 -24.31
N ASP A 370 12.44 12.27 -25.00
CA ASP A 370 12.75 11.57 -26.25
C ASP A 370 12.99 10.08 -26.03
N TYR A 371 13.67 9.71 -24.93
CA TYR A 371 13.82 8.32 -24.50
C TYR A 371 12.45 7.69 -24.24
N SER A 372 11.59 8.36 -23.44
CA SER A 372 10.25 7.89 -23.10
C SER A 372 9.40 7.62 -24.35
N LYS A 373 9.43 8.52 -25.33
CA LYS A 373 8.74 8.33 -26.62
C LYS A 373 9.22 7.11 -27.38
N LYS A 374 10.54 6.87 -27.39
CA LYS A 374 11.13 5.69 -28.04
C LYS A 374 10.71 4.40 -27.33
N VAL A 375 10.79 4.37 -26.01
CA VAL A 375 10.38 3.20 -25.21
C VAL A 375 8.90 2.90 -25.38
N CYS A 376 8.04 3.91 -25.29
CA CYS A 376 6.60 3.77 -25.53
C CYS A 376 6.27 3.18 -26.91
N LYS A 377 7.01 3.62 -27.95
CA LYS A 377 6.87 3.07 -29.31
C LYS A 377 7.26 1.59 -29.37
N LEU A 378 8.39 1.23 -28.75
CA LEU A 378 8.87 -0.15 -28.71
C LEU A 378 7.94 -1.07 -27.92
N GLU A 379 7.40 -0.61 -26.79
CA GLU A 379 6.42 -1.38 -26.01
C GLU A 379 5.13 -1.64 -26.79
N LYS A 380 4.61 -0.65 -27.51
CA LYS A 380 3.45 -0.83 -28.39
C LYS A 380 3.72 -1.84 -29.51
N GLU A 381 4.92 -1.82 -30.08
CA GLU A 381 5.33 -2.75 -31.12
C GLU A 381 5.52 -4.16 -30.57
N ASN A 382 6.16 -4.31 -29.41
CA ASN A 382 6.29 -5.59 -28.70
C ASN A 382 4.94 -6.18 -28.34
N LYS A 383 4.00 -5.38 -27.84
CA LYS A 383 2.63 -5.82 -27.57
C LYS A 383 1.95 -6.33 -28.84
N ARG A 384 2.07 -5.58 -29.92
CA ARG A 384 1.53 -6.00 -31.23
C ARG A 384 2.12 -7.33 -31.69
N LEU A 385 3.43 -7.51 -31.58
CA LEU A 385 4.14 -8.75 -31.92
C LEU A 385 3.68 -9.91 -31.03
N PHE A 386 3.53 -9.66 -29.72
CA PHE A 386 3.00 -10.66 -28.80
C PHE A 386 1.60 -11.11 -29.17
N ASP A 387 0.69 -10.17 -29.46
CA ASP A 387 -0.68 -10.48 -29.88
C ASP A 387 -0.69 -11.27 -31.19
N LEU A 388 0.18 -10.92 -32.14
CA LEU A 388 0.36 -11.63 -33.41
C LEU A 388 0.86 -13.08 -33.17
N THR A 389 1.82 -13.24 -32.27
CA THR A 389 2.38 -14.55 -31.91
C THR A 389 1.32 -15.44 -31.26
N GLN A 390 0.49 -14.87 -30.37
CA GLN A 390 -0.63 -15.59 -29.75
C GLN A 390 -1.67 -16.00 -30.80
N LYS A 391 -1.95 -15.14 -31.77
CA LYS A 391 -2.85 -15.47 -32.90
C LYS A 391 -2.30 -16.62 -33.75
N LEU A 392 -1.04 -16.50 -34.16
CA LEU A 392 -0.34 -17.54 -34.93
C LEU A 392 -0.32 -18.88 -34.20
N TYR A 393 -0.09 -18.86 -32.90
CA TYR A 393 -0.13 -20.08 -32.09
C TYR A 393 -1.52 -20.73 -32.10
N LYS A 394 -2.60 -19.94 -31.98
CA LYS A 394 -3.96 -20.44 -32.08
C LYS A 394 -4.27 -21.03 -33.46
N ASP A 395 -3.84 -20.35 -34.51
CA ASP A 395 -4.05 -20.78 -35.91
C ASP A 395 -3.26 -22.07 -36.19
N LEU A 396 -2.01 -22.17 -35.70
CA LEU A 396 -1.19 -23.37 -35.79
C LEU A 396 -1.82 -24.55 -35.04
N LYS A 397 -2.31 -24.33 -33.83
CA LYS A 397 -3.00 -25.36 -33.06
C LYS A 397 -4.25 -25.86 -33.78
N LYS A 398 -5.05 -24.94 -34.33
CA LYS A 398 -6.23 -25.30 -35.12
C LYS A 398 -5.84 -26.15 -36.36
N SER A 399 -4.81 -25.71 -37.08
CA SER A 399 -4.31 -26.48 -38.23
C SER A 399 -3.79 -27.86 -37.84
N TYR A 400 -3.17 -27.98 -36.67
CA TYR A 400 -2.72 -29.27 -36.12
C TYR A 400 -3.92 -30.19 -35.81
N ASP A 401 -4.94 -29.63 -35.15
CA ASP A 401 -6.18 -30.37 -34.84
C ASP A 401 -6.91 -30.80 -36.12
N ASP A 402 -6.94 -29.96 -37.16
CA ASP A 402 -7.51 -30.28 -38.47
C ASP A 402 -6.74 -31.41 -39.16
N ILE A 403 -5.38 -31.38 -39.12
CA ILE A 403 -4.54 -32.46 -39.66
C ILE A 403 -4.77 -33.76 -38.89
N GLU A 404 -4.92 -33.72 -37.58
CA GLU A 404 -5.18 -34.91 -36.77
C GLU A 404 -6.57 -35.46 -37.04
N GLN A 405 -7.59 -34.64 -37.26
CA GLN A 405 -8.91 -35.09 -37.73
C GLN A 405 -8.84 -35.69 -39.13
N ILE A 406 -8.08 -35.13 -40.06
CA ILE A 406 -7.85 -35.69 -41.40
C ILE A 406 -7.15 -37.05 -41.29
N LYS A 407 -6.11 -37.21 -40.47
CA LYS A 407 -5.42 -38.45 -40.23
C LYS A 407 -6.38 -39.52 -39.64
N ASN A 408 -7.26 -39.13 -38.75
CA ASN A 408 -8.23 -40.04 -38.11
C ASN A 408 -9.42 -40.38 -39.02
N ASN A 409 -9.76 -39.50 -39.96
CA ASN A 409 -10.86 -39.70 -40.91
C ASN A 409 -10.43 -40.23 -42.28
N THR A 410 -9.14 -40.36 -42.56
CA THR A 410 -8.67 -40.74 -43.87
C THR A 410 -9.01 -42.22 -44.22
N LEU A 411 -9.29 -42.40 -45.49
CA LEU A 411 -9.51 -43.66 -46.15
C LEU A 411 -8.51 -44.76 -45.70
N GLY A 412 -7.28 -44.36 -45.30
CA GLY A 412 -6.24 -45.25 -44.78
C GLY A 412 -6.61 -46.04 -43.53
N ILE A 413 -7.28 -45.40 -42.54
CA ILE A 413 -7.72 -46.10 -41.33
C ILE A 413 -8.89 -47.03 -41.67
N LYS A 414 -9.81 -46.58 -42.54
CA LYS A 414 -10.92 -47.41 -43.03
C LYS A 414 -10.41 -48.58 -43.83
N ILE A 415 -9.41 -48.43 -44.69
CA ILE A 415 -8.76 -49.48 -45.46
C ILE A 415 -7.98 -50.44 -44.54
N ARG A 416 -7.21 -49.90 -43.57
CA ARG A 416 -6.45 -50.70 -42.60
C ARG A 416 -7.39 -51.54 -41.74
N ASN A 417 -8.46 -50.95 -41.21
CA ASN A 417 -9.47 -51.67 -40.43
C ASN A 417 -10.21 -52.71 -41.25
N LYS A 418 -10.43 -52.44 -42.55
CA LYS A 418 -11.05 -53.43 -43.48
C LYS A 418 -10.07 -54.56 -43.81
N TYR A 419 -8.80 -54.24 -43.98
CA TYR A 419 -7.73 -55.24 -44.22
C TYR A 419 -7.53 -56.10 -42.96
N ASP A 420 -7.46 -55.51 -41.76
CA ASP A 420 -7.33 -56.28 -40.53
C ASP A 420 -8.54 -57.16 -40.25
N LYS A 421 -9.77 -56.72 -40.58
CA LYS A 421 -10.98 -57.57 -40.54
C LYS A 421 -10.94 -58.75 -41.55
N ILE A 422 -10.43 -58.56 -42.76
CA ILE A 422 -10.25 -59.56 -43.76
C ILE A 422 -9.18 -60.56 -43.32
N LYS A 423 -8.07 -60.09 -42.78
CA LYS A 423 -6.95 -60.92 -42.28
C LYS A 423 -7.40 -61.81 -41.10
N THR A 424 -8.19 -61.25 -40.18
CA THR A 424 -8.74 -61.96 -39.02
C THR A 424 -9.75 -63.05 -39.48
N ARG A 425 -10.64 -62.71 -40.44
CA ARG A 425 -11.56 -63.69 -41.03
C ARG A 425 -10.83 -64.81 -41.77
N TRP A 426 -9.74 -64.49 -42.46
CA TRP A 426 -8.93 -65.44 -43.16
C TRP A 426 -8.19 -66.38 -42.19
N ARG A 427 -7.63 -65.86 -41.12
CA ARG A 427 -6.98 -66.62 -40.03
C ARG A 427 -7.98 -67.57 -39.36
N ASN A 428 -9.16 -67.09 -39.00
CA ASN A 428 -10.22 -67.88 -38.36
C ASN A 428 -10.79 -68.95 -39.28
N LYS A 429 -10.71 -68.75 -40.61
CA LYS A 429 -11.20 -69.73 -41.59
C LYS A 429 -10.17 -70.83 -41.91
N ASN A 430 -8.91 -70.61 -41.68
CA ASN A 430 -7.80 -71.51 -41.96
C ASN A 430 -7.11 -72.08 -40.72
N GLY A 431 -7.68 -71.89 -39.54
CA GLY A 431 -7.17 -72.48 -38.29
C GLY A 431 -5.78 -72.02 -37.85
N LEU A 432 -5.33 -70.78 -38.26
CA LEU A 432 -4.05 -70.17 -37.94
C LEU A 432 -4.22 -69.03 -36.96
#